data_303570f668d3cc6e03cd4f3fee5d7b5a
#
_entry.id   303570f668d3cc6e03cd4f3fee5d7b5a
#
_cell.length_a   1.000
_cell.length_b   1.000
_cell.length_c   1.000
_cell.angle_alpha   90.00
_cell.angle_beta   90.00
_cell.angle_gamma   90.00
#
_symmetry.space_group_name_H-M   'P 1'
#
loop_
_entity.id
_entity.type
_entity.pdbx_description
1 polymer ?
#
loop_
_entity_poly.entity_id
_entity_poly.type
_entity_poly.pdbx_seq_one_letter_code
_entity_poly.pdbx_strand_id
1 'polypeptide(L)'
;MDRSGKIFGNDIPGRVYRKAVRQKERFIRKYGDDSERIYHLSAVPAPAVGRPLGVQKIVLSEKTGVDFDDRSVIIGNIRMGFGHYRISMALASAAHSMGYVPYWFDLHSFAEASCGKIISGQNQLYSLGSRLSQKSFLFNRLFWEPLNSEGFRKLSYNACDQKTAELMTAVYRELPEDIPFVAAHVWPAQAAVHAGLKNVVNAIPDNWPMALHLSEGAIHTVQTPSSYLGYRALRGMDKKHPLRPMPEDSLVYTGHYVDHELVSNIEEDCRRRTERAEKGGPRRWLMSVGGAGAQKEIFRAVIRRLLPEIKKGRAVLMINVGDHDSVWHELIKDVPQMKGCLTEHFDDFSDTMRFCAAAYDGGISGIHAFCHSDIFAAVYSTNLLMRIADVLITKPSELSFYPVPKLMIKRVGGHEAWGAIRSAEVGDGTYECASAAETGAMLSLIQNNGDIIVKMCENIIAAKKAGIYDGAYKAVELAVSRKKPNSPVQA
;
A
#
# COMPACT_ATOMS: atom_id res chain seq x y z
N MET A 1 -21.66 21.32 2.36
CA MET A 1 -22.25 20.74 1.11
C MET A 1 -22.38 19.23 1.31
N ASP A 2 -23.54 18.64 1.02
CA ASP A 2 -23.72 17.17 1.16
C ASP A 2 -23.08 16.45 -0.02
N ARG A 3 -21.89 15.86 0.22
CA ARG A 3 -21.11 15.16 -0.81
C ARG A 3 -21.60 13.74 -1.10
N SER A 4 -22.60 13.25 -0.33
CA SER A 4 -23.15 11.90 -0.51
C SER A 4 -24.33 11.87 -1.49
N GLY A 5 -24.94 13.01 -1.74
CA GLY A 5 -26.09 13.17 -2.67
C GLY A 5 -25.67 13.39 -4.12
N LYS A 6 -24.41 13.83 -4.35
CA LYS A 6 -23.85 14.09 -5.67
C LYS A 6 -22.35 13.82 -5.68
N ILE A 7 -21.88 12.99 -6.61
CA ILE A 7 -20.47 12.59 -6.74
C ILE A 7 -19.98 12.95 -8.14
N PHE A 8 -19.02 13.88 -8.25
CA PHE A 8 -18.51 14.43 -9.51
C PHE A 8 -19.63 14.80 -10.50
N GLY A 9 -20.61 15.55 -10.00
CA GLY A 9 -21.76 15.99 -10.81
C GLY A 9 -22.80 14.92 -11.14
N ASN A 10 -22.63 13.69 -10.66
CA ASN A 10 -23.58 12.60 -10.84
C ASN A 10 -24.52 12.49 -9.63
N ASP A 11 -25.81 12.63 -9.86
CA ASP A 11 -26.80 12.54 -8.79
C ASP A 11 -26.95 11.11 -8.29
N ILE A 12 -26.96 10.95 -6.98
CA ILE A 12 -27.18 9.66 -6.34
C ILE A 12 -28.69 9.40 -6.18
N PRO A 13 -29.19 8.25 -6.65
CA PRO A 13 -30.63 7.95 -6.54
C PRO A 13 -31.12 8.07 -5.09
N GLY A 14 -32.26 8.72 -4.87
CA GLY A 14 -32.82 9.02 -3.54
C GLY A 14 -32.95 7.78 -2.64
N ARG A 15 -33.21 6.60 -3.23
CA ARG A 15 -33.20 5.32 -2.47
C ARG A 15 -31.83 4.99 -1.90
N VAL A 16 -30.76 5.22 -2.66
CA VAL A 16 -29.37 4.97 -2.24
C VAL A 16 -28.97 5.97 -1.18
N TYR A 17 -29.29 7.25 -1.39
CA TYR A 17 -29.02 8.30 -0.39
C TYR A 17 -29.69 7.99 0.95
N ARG A 18 -30.99 7.63 0.96
CA ARG A 18 -31.68 7.21 2.21
C ARG A 18 -31.03 5.99 2.87
N LYS A 19 -30.48 5.06 2.07
CA LYS A 19 -29.71 3.92 2.61
C LYS A 19 -28.44 4.40 3.31
N ALA A 20 -27.71 5.33 2.71
CA ALA A 20 -26.49 5.91 3.28
C ALA A 20 -26.78 6.62 4.61
N VAL A 21 -27.86 7.42 4.68
CA VAL A 21 -28.30 8.08 5.92
C VAL A 21 -28.62 7.05 7.02
N ARG A 22 -29.40 6.00 6.71
CA ARG A 22 -29.70 4.94 7.69
C ARG A 22 -28.45 4.18 8.14
N GLN A 23 -27.46 4.03 7.28
CA GLN A 23 -26.17 3.43 7.67
C GLN A 23 -25.42 4.31 8.66
N LYS A 24 -25.36 5.62 8.42
CA LYS A 24 -24.79 6.59 9.36
C LYS A 24 -25.51 6.53 10.72
N GLU A 25 -26.83 6.59 10.74
CA GLU A 25 -27.63 6.49 11.97
C GLU A 25 -27.36 5.18 12.74
N ARG A 26 -27.23 4.05 12.02
CA ARG A 26 -26.87 2.77 12.63
C ARG A 26 -25.47 2.81 13.25
N PHE A 27 -24.52 3.49 12.60
CA PHE A 27 -23.16 3.63 13.11
C PHE A 27 -23.13 4.56 14.34
N ILE A 28 -23.91 5.64 14.34
CA ILE A 28 -24.08 6.49 15.52
C ILE A 28 -24.56 5.65 16.71
N ARG A 29 -25.61 4.83 16.51
CA ARG A 29 -26.11 3.96 17.60
C ARG A 29 -25.11 2.93 18.08
N LYS A 30 -24.22 2.46 17.21
CA LYS A 30 -23.24 1.40 17.54
C LYS A 30 -21.92 1.93 18.10
N TYR A 31 -21.43 3.04 17.57
CA TYR A 31 -20.08 3.53 17.83
C TYR A 31 -20.06 4.90 18.52
N GLY A 32 -21.21 5.56 18.60
CA GLY A 32 -21.35 6.92 19.10
C GLY A 32 -21.26 7.98 18.02
N ASP A 33 -21.55 9.21 18.38
CA ASP A 33 -21.34 10.43 17.60
C ASP A 33 -20.48 11.37 18.44
N ASP A 34 -19.26 11.60 17.99
CA ASP A 34 -18.31 12.51 18.63
C ASP A 34 -18.03 13.75 17.74
N SER A 35 -18.90 14.01 16.77
CA SER A 35 -18.71 15.10 15.82
C SER A 35 -18.51 16.47 16.48
N GLU A 36 -19.06 16.70 17.67
CA GLU A 36 -18.87 17.93 18.45
C GLU A 36 -17.69 17.89 19.43
N ARG A 37 -17.06 16.71 19.58
CA ARG A 37 -15.92 16.56 20.50
C ARG A 37 -14.64 17.13 19.89
N ILE A 38 -13.83 17.78 20.71
CA ILE A 38 -12.47 18.19 20.37
C ILE A 38 -11.52 17.12 20.91
N TYR A 39 -10.68 16.59 20.03
CA TYR A 39 -9.60 15.69 20.37
C TYR A 39 -8.29 16.43 20.21
N HIS A 40 -7.53 16.52 21.32
CA HIS A 40 -6.21 17.13 21.29
C HIS A 40 -5.19 16.15 20.71
N LEU A 41 -4.30 16.69 19.88
CA LEU A 41 -3.29 15.93 19.14
C LEU A 41 -1.89 16.25 19.67
N SER A 42 -1.05 15.23 19.73
CA SER A 42 0.40 15.39 19.86
C SER A 42 1.12 14.50 18.85
N ALA A 43 2.43 14.75 18.68
CA ALA A 43 3.27 13.99 17.76
C ALA A 43 4.41 13.31 18.51
N VAL A 44 4.66 12.05 18.16
CA VAL A 44 5.78 11.27 18.66
C VAL A 44 6.55 10.62 17.50
N PRO A 45 7.88 10.43 17.57
CA PRO A 45 8.60 9.72 16.54
C PRO A 45 7.99 8.34 16.29
N ALA A 46 7.75 8.00 15.02
CA ALA A 46 7.19 6.70 14.68
C ALA A 46 8.21 5.58 14.96
N PRO A 47 7.81 4.43 15.50
CA PRO A 47 8.71 3.29 15.65
C PRO A 47 9.34 2.92 14.30
N ALA A 48 10.56 2.39 14.33
CA ALA A 48 11.35 1.97 13.16
C ALA A 48 11.60 3.05 12.08
N VAL A 49 10.59 3.82 11.68
CA VAL A 49 10.67 4.78 10.55
C VAL A 49 10.82 6.25 10.97
N GLY A 50 10.67 6.57 12.27
CA GLY A 50 10.83 7.94 12.76
C GLY A 50 12.23 8.51 12.51
N ARG A 51 13.27 7.71 12.74
CA ARG A 51 14.66 8.11 12.48
C ARG A 51 15.02 8.11 10.99
N PRO A 52 14.79 7.02 10.21
CA PRO A 52 15.22 6.97 8.81
C PRO A 52 14.36 7.82 7.86
N LEU A 53 13.07 8.02 8.14
CA LEU A 53 12.14 8.74 7.27
C LEU A 53 11.57 10.03 7.90
N GLY A 54 12.05 10.45 9.08
CA GLY A 54 11.56 11.64 9.76
C GLY A 54 10.08 11.59 10.20
N VAL A 55 9.45 10.41 10.19
CA VAL A 55 8.03 10.26 10.42
C VAL A 55 7.65 10.54 11.86
N GLN A 56 6.71 11.47 12.07
CA GLN A 56 6.07 11.76 13.35
C GLN A 56 4.69 11.12 13.38
N LYS A 57 4.40 10.27 14.35
CA LYS A 57 3.08 9.65 14.52
C LYS A 57 2.18 10.57 15.33
N ILE A 58 1.02 10.93 14.78
CA ILE A 58 -0.03 11.65 15.51
C ILE A 58 -0.74 10.69 16.48
N VAL A 59 -0.89 11.15 17.71
CA VAL A 59 -1.58 10.43 18.78
C VAL A 59 -2.55 11.36 19.51
N LEU A 60 -3.56 10.79 20.17
CA LEU A 60 -4.43 11.55 21.08
C LEU A 60 -3.65 11.96 22.34
N SER A 61 -3.95 13.13 22.86
CA SER A 61 -3.29 13.76 24.01
C SER A 61 -4.33 14.44 24.91
N GLU A 62 -3.95 14.77 26.14
CA GLU A 62 -4.77 15.60 27.03
C GLU A 62 -4.75 17.07 26.65
N LYS A 63 -3.69 17.51 25.94
CA LYS A 63 -3.51 18.89 25.48
C LYS A 63 -2.93 18.87 24.07
N THR A 64 -3.25 19.89 23.28
CA THR A 64 -2.60 20.13 21.98
C THR A 64 -1.09 20.27 22.16
N GLY A 65 -0.33 19.47 21.43
CA GLY A 65 1.14 19.40 21.51
C GLY A 65 1.82 19.35 20.14
N VAL A 66 1.09 19.61 19.04
CA VAL A 66 1.65 19.69 17.69
C VAL A 66 1.56 21.13 17.20
N ASP A 67 2.71 21.72 16.90
CA ASP A 67 2.83 22.98 16.18
C ASP A 67 3.17 22.69 14.72
N PHE A 68 2.17 22.80 13.84
CA PHE A 68 2.32 22.54 12.41
C PHE A 68 2.92 23.76 11.72
N ASP A 69 4.10 23.59 11.14
CA ASP A 69 4.80 24.60 10.37
C ASP A 69 4.59 24.46 8.85
N ASP A 70 5.30 25.28 8.06
CA ASP A 70 5.22 25.27 6.60
C ASP A 70 5.80 24.00 5.97
N ARG A 71 6.58 23.22 6.71
CA ARG A 71 7.14 21.93 6.26
C ARG A 71 6.26 20.75 6.64
N SER A 72 5.18 20.97 7.36
CA SER A 72 4.30 19.88 7.83
C SER A 72 3.44 19.34 6.70
N VAL A 73 3.45 18.01 6.52
CA VAL A 73 2.59 17.27 5.60
C VAL A 73 1.94 16.11 6.32
N ILE A 74 0.61 16.03 6.27
CA ILE A 74 -0.13 14.92 6.88
C ILE A 74 -0.21 13.76 5.91
N ILE A 75 0.17 12.56 6.38
CA ILE A 75 0.02 11.29 5.65
C ILE A 75 -1.14 10.52 6.25
N GLY A 76 -2.30 10.63 5.61
CA GLY A 76 -3.55 10.00 6.05
C GLY A 76 -3.59 8.50 5.71
N ASN A 77 -3.89 7.68 6.71
CA ASN A 77 -3.87 6.24 6.57
C ASN A 77 -4.95 5.54 7.39
N ILE A 78 -5.13 4.24 7.10
CA ILE A 78 -5.83 3.29 7.98
C ILE A 78 -5.12 1.94 7.94
N ARG A 79 -5.18 1.19 9.04
CA ARG A 79 -4.65 -0.17 9.07
C ARG A 79 -5.68 -1.17 8.52
N MET A 80 -5.62 -1.42 7.19
CA MET A 80 -6.34 -2.49 6.51
C MET A 80 -5.37 -3.30 5.64
N GLY A 81 -4.55 -4.16 6.27
CA GLY A 81 -3.45 -4.87 5.63
C GLY A 81 -2.21 -4.00 5.42
N PHE A 82 -1.23 -4.52 4.67
CA PHE A 82 0.07 -3.84 4.47
C PHE A 82 0.07 -2.84 3.31
N GLY A 83 -0.83 -2.97 2.33
CA GLY A 83 -0.80 -2.17 1.11
C GLY A 83 -0.88 -0.67 1.36
N HIS A 84 -1.87 -0.23 2.13
CA HIS A 84 -2.03 1.19 2.46
C HIS A 84 -0.86 1.73 3.29
N TYR A 85 -0.34 0.95 4.24
CA TYR A 85 0.85 1.32 5.01
C TYR A 85 2.07 1.49 4.13
N ARG A 86 2.26 0.61 3.15
CA ARG A 86 3.37 0.68 2.19
C ARG A 86 3.29 1.95 1.33
N ILE A 87 2.12 2.26 0.78
CA ILE A 87 1.91 3.49 0.00
C ILE A 87 2.12 4.72 0.89
N SER A 88 1.61 4.71 2.13
CA SER A 88 1.84 5.80 3.07
C SER A 88 3.32 5.99 3.42
N MET A 89 4.10 4.91 3.54
CA MET A 89 5.55 4.99 3.72
C MET A 89 6.23 5.61 2.50
N ALA A 90 5.83 5.23 1.30
CA ALA A 90 6.35 5.83 0.07
C ALA A 90 6.06 7.35 0.03
N LEU A 91 4.85 7.76 0.38
CA LEU A 91 4.48 9.18 0.48
C LEU A 91 5.28 9.92 1.56
N ALA A 92 5.46 9.29 2.74
CA ALA A 92 6.25 9.87 3.83
C ALA A 92 7.74 9.98 3.46
N SER A 93 8.32 8.94 2.85
CA SER A 93 9.68 8.91 2.36
C SER A 93 9.92 9.99 1.30
N ALA A 94 9.01 10.16 0.35
CA ALA A 94 9.06 11.23 -0.64
C ALA A 94 8.97 12.61 0.02
N ALA A 95 8.01 12.85 0.93
CA ALA A 95 7.87 14.10 1.64
C ALA A 95 9.14 14.46 2.42
N HIS A 96 9.72 13.50 3.15
CA HIS A 96 10.95 13.69 3.90
C HIS A 96 12.14 14.07 2.98
N SER A 97 12.30 13.38 1.87
CA SER A 97 13.37 13.67 0.89
C SER A 97 13.24 15.04 0.23
N MET A 98 12.04 15.59 0.18
CA MET A 98 11.74 16.94 -0.31
C MET A 98 11.89 18.02 0.78
N GLY A 99 12.30 17.67 2.01
CA GLY A 99 12.53 18.57 3.13
C GLY A 99 11.28 18.85 4.00
N TYR A 100 10.19 18.11 3.78
CA TYR A 100 8.99 18.19 4.61
C TYR A 100 9.07 17.24 5.80
N VAL A 101 8.27 17.51 6.85
CA VAL A 101 8.07 16.64 8.01
C VAL A 101 6.78 15.86 7.83
N PRO A 102 6.86 14.54 7.57
CA PRO A 102 5.67 13.71 7.41
C PRO A 102 5.05 13.35 8.76
N TYR A 103 3.78 13.73 8.95
CA TYR A 103 2.97 13.38 10.11
C TYR A 103 2.04 12.23 9.77
N TRP A 104 2.25 11.07 10.39
CA TRP A 104 1.47 9.85 10.19
C TRP A 104 0.14 9.93 10.93
N PHE A 105 -0.95 10.03 10.19
CA PHE A 105 -2.30 10.20 10.69
C PHE A 105 -3.13 8.94 10.38
N ASP A 106 -3.10 7.95 11.29
CA ASP A 106 -3.81 6.68 11.15
C ASP A 106 -5.10 6.70 11.95
N LEU A 107 -6.24 6.75 11.26
CA LEU A 107 -7.56 6.76 11.90
C LEU A 107 -7.83 5.53 12.78
N HIS A 108 -7.20 4.40 12.51
CA HIS A 108 -7.33 3.20 13.35
C HIS A 108 -6.65 3.38 14.72
N SER A 109 -5.64 4.22 14.82
CA SER A 109 -4.91 4.46 16.08
C SER A 109 -5.69 5.28 17.10
N PHE A 110 -6.77 5.96 16.70
CA PHE A 110 -7.62 6.77 17.57
C PHE A 110 -8.77 5.93 18.18
N ALA A 111 -8.40 4.93 19.00
CA ALA A 111 -9.33 3.90 19.50
C ALA A 111 -10.53 4.45 20.29
N GLU A 112 -10.38 5.60 20.96
CA GLU A 112 -11.43 6.24 21.76
C GLU A 112 -12.44 7.01 20.87
N ALA A 113 -12.01 7.46 19.69
CA ALA A 113 -12.84 8.22 18.77
C ALA A 113 -13.75 7.30 17.94
N SER A 114 -14.88 7.84 17.48
CA SER A 114 -15.81 7.14 16.58
C SER A 114 -15.13 6.59 15.33
N CYS A 115 -14.18 7.33 14.75
CA CYS A 115 -13.40 6.87 13.58
C CYS A 115 -12.65 5.56 13.87
N GLY A 116 -11.91 5.47 14.97
CA GLY A 116 -11.16 4.26 15.34
C GLY A 116 -12.07 3.06 15.61
N LYS A 117 -13.20 3.28 16.29
CA LYS A 117 -14.22 2.24 16.54
C LYS A 117 -14.87 1.73 15.25
N ILE A 118 -15.23 2.64 14.33
CA ILE A 118 -15.81 2.29 13.03
C ILE A 118 -14.81 1.47 12.21
N ILE A 119 -13.56 1.92 12.10
CA ILE A 119 -12.52 1.24 11.33
C ILE A 119 -12.21 -0.14 11.91
N SER A 120 -12.09 -0.26 13.24
CA SER A 120 -11.88 -1.54 13.92
C SER A 120 -13.02 -2.51 13.64
N GLY A 121 -14.27 -2.04 13.71
CA GLY A 121 -15.45 -2.86 13.40
C GLY A 121 -15.50 -3.30 11.95
N GLN A 122 -15.17 -2.43 10.99
CA GLN A 122 -15.12 -2.78 9.57
C GLN A 122 -13.98 -3.75 9.26
N ASN A 123 -12.81 -3.55 9.86
CA ASN A 123 -11.65 -4.44 9.68
C ASN A 123 -11.93 -5.85 10.22
N GLN A 124 -12.63 -5.98 11.34
CA GLN A 124 -13.07 -7.27 11.86
C GLN A 124 -14.02 -7.99 10.89
N LEU A 125 -15.00 -7.27 10.32
CA LEU A 125 -15.94 -7.81 9.33
C LEU A 125 -15.23 -8.23 8.06
N TYR A 126 -14.29 -7.41 7.55
CA TYR A 126 -13.50 -7.73 6.38
C TYR A 126 -12.63 -8.97 6.61
N SER A 127 -11.96 -9.06 7.76
CA SER A 127 -11.12 -10.20 8.15
C SER A 127 -11.94 -11.50 8.28
N LEU A 128 -13.15 -11.40 8.84
CA LEU A 128 -14.07 -12.54 8.93
C LEU A 128 -14.51 -13.00 7.54
N GLY A 129 -14.94 -12.07 6.67
CA GLY A 129 -15.33 -12.36 5.29
C GLY A 129 -14.19 -12.98 4.49
N SER A 130 -12.97 -12.44 4.60
CA SER A 130 -11.77 -12.99 3.96
C SER A 130 -11.46 -14.42 4.41
N ARG A 131 -11.53 -14.70 5.72
CA ARG A 131 -11.33 -16.08 6.23
C ARG A 131 -12.41 -17.04 5.77
N LEU A 132 -13.67 -16.61 5.74
CA LEU A 132 -14.77 -17.43 5.22
C LEU A 132 -14.62 -17.72 3.73
N SER A 133 -14.17 -16.73 2.94
CA SER A 133 -13.94 -16.92 1.50
C SER A 133 -12.84 -17.93 1.21
N GLN A 134 -11.81 -17.99 2.05
CA GLN A 134 -10.74 -19.00 1.93
C GLN A 134 -11.21 -20.42 2.28
N LYS A 135 -12.18 -20.55 3.22
CA LYS A 135 -12.70 -21.84 3.66
C LYS A 135 -13.85 -22.37 2.80
N SER A 136 -14.58 -21.52 2.10
CA SER A 136 -15.77 -21.88 1.33
C SER A 136 -15.71 -21.32 -0.09
N PHE A 137 -15.50 -22.20 -1.07
CA PHE A 137 -15.52 -21.84 -2.49
C PHE A 137 -16.85 -21.22 -2.92
N LEU A 138 -17.99 -21.75 -2.43
CA LEU A 138 -19.31 -21.18 -2.74
C LEU A 138 -19.47 -19.77 -2.17
N PHE A 139 -19.09 -19.55 -0.91
CA PHE A 139 -19.13 -18.20 -0.31
C PHE A 139 -18.24 -17.22 -1.06
N ASN A 140 -17.02 -17.63 -1.43
CA ASN A 140 -16.13 -16.80 -2.22
C ASN A 140 -16.76 -16.43 -3.56
N ARG A 141 -17.23 -17.42 -4.33
CA ARG A 141 -17.76 -17.23 -5.69
C ARG A 141 -19.07 -16.42 -5.73
N LEU A 142 -19.96 -16.63 -4.74
CA LEU A 142 -21.31 -16.04 -4.77
C LEU A 142 -21.42 -14.70 -4.02
N PHE A 143 -20.54 -14.45 -3.03
CA PHE A 143 -20.65 -13.28 -2.16
C PHE A 143 -19.38 -12.45 -2.10
N TRP A 144 -18.24 -13.07 -1.81
CA TRP A 144 -17.01 -12.32 -1.51
C TRP A 144 -16.38 -11.71 -2.76
N GLU A 145 -16.14 -12.49 -3.80
CA GLU A 145 -15.58 -12.01 -5.06
C GLU A 145 -16.49 -10.99 -5.77
N PRO A 146 -17.83 -11.21 -5.90
CA PRO A 146 -18.73 -10.19 -6.44
C PRO A 146 -18.76 -8.89 -5.63
N LEU A 147 -18.63 -8.94 -4.30
CA LEU A 147 -18.56 -7.75 -3.47
C LEU A 147 -17.28 -6.95 -3.75
N ASN A 148 -16.14 -7.62 -3.74
CA ASN A 148 -14.83 -6.98 -3.92
C ASN A 148 -14.58 -6.49 -5.36
N SER A 149 -15.07 -7.21 -6.37
CA SER A 149 -14.85 -6.83 -7.78
C SER A 149 -15.91 -5.88 -8.32
N GLU A 150 -17.18 -6.07 -7.96
CA GLU A 150 -18.32 -5.34 -8.56
C GLU A 150 -19.10 -4.48 -7.54
N GLY A 151 -19.14 -4.89 -6.25
CA GLY A 151 -19.84 -4.15 -5.20
C GLY A 151 -19.17 -2.81 -4.92
N PHE A 152 -17.89 -2.83 -4.65
CA PHE A 152 -17.09 -1.64 -4.37
C PHE A 152 -16.89 -0.72 -5.59
N ARG A 153 -17.21 -1.20 -6.78
CA ARG A 153 -17.10 -0.44 -8.02
C ARG A 153 -18.22 0.59 -8.20
N LYS A 154 -19.36 0.45 -7.52
CA LYS A 154 -20.56 1.26 -7.76
C LYS A 154 -20.53 2.59 -7.02
N LEU A 155 -20.98 3.69 -7.65
CA LEU A 155 -21.18 5.00 -7.00
C LEU A 155 -22.12 4.91 -5.79
N SER A 156 -23.10 4.01 -5.83
CA SER A 156 -23.99 3.77 -4.69
C SER A 156 -23.29 3.27 -3.43
N TYR A 157 -22.15 2.59 -3.58
CA TYR A 157 -21.30 2.21 -2.45
C TYR A 157 -20.57 3.43 -1.88
N ASN A 158 -19.98 4.24 -2.73
CA ASN A 158 -19.25 5.45 -2.34
C ASN A 158 -20.16 6.43 -1.55
N ALA A 159 -21.42 6.59 -1.96
CA ALA A 159 -22.35 7.44 -1.23
C ALA A 159 -22.56 7.02 0.23
N CYS A 160 -22.50 5.70 0.53
CA CYS A 160 -22.55 5.19 1.89
C CYS A 160 -21.26 5.49 2.67
N ASP A 161 -20.11 5.38 2.00
CA ASP A 161 -18.80 5.70 2.62
C ASP A 161 -18.69 7.19 2.93
N GLN A 162 -19.09 8.06 2.01
CA GLN A 162 -19.15 9.51 2.21
C GLN A 162 -19.97 9.87 3.46
N LYS A 163 -21.16 9.25 3.64
CA LYS A 163 -21.99 9.46 4.84
C LYS A 163 -21.34 8.92 6.11
N THR A 164 -20.61 7.83 6.01
CA THR A 164 -19.88 7.25 7.16
C THR A 164 -18.69 8.13 7.53
N ALA A 165 -17.98 8.71 6.56
CA ALA A 165 -16.83 9.57 6.78
C ALA A 165 -17.18 10.87 7.55
N GLU A 166 -18.45 11.34 7.48
CA GLU A 166 -18.93 12.45 8.31
C GLU A 166 -18.79 12.16 9.82
N LEU A 167 -18.78 10.89 10.26
CA LEU A 167 -18.56 10.49 11.66
C LEU A 167 -17.08 10.38 12.03
N MET A 168 -16.17 10.66 11.11
CA MET A 168 -14.73 10.53 11.34
C MET A 168 -14.03 11.88 11.46
N THR A 169 -14.78 12.98 11.43
CA THR A 169 -14.25 14.35 11.32
C THR A 169 -13.67 14.92 12.60
N ALA A 170 -14.11 14.44 13.75
CA ALA A 170 -13.76 15.02 15.07
C ALA A 170 -12.24 15.14 15.31
N VAL A 171 -11.47 14.14 14.91
CA VAL A 171 -10.01 14.09 15.09
C VAL A 171 -9.23 15.03 14.15
N TYR A 172 -9.91 15.69 13.18
CA TYR A 172 -9.29 16.63 12.26
C TYR A 172 -9.40 18.10 12.70
N ARG A 173 -10.18 18.39 13.76
CA ARG A 173 -10.51 19.77 14.15
C ARG A 173 -9.31 20.63 14.56
N GLU A 174 -8.22 20.03 15.04
CA GLU A 174 -6.98 20.73 15.37
C GLU A 174 -6.01 20.86 14.18
N LEU A 175 -6.31 20.24 13.04
CA LEU A 175 -5.47 20.41 11.85
C LEU A 175 -5.78 21.75 11.18
N PRO A 176 -4.77 22.52 10.76
CA PRO A 176 -4.99 23.71 9.93
C PRO A 176 -5.74 23.36 8.65
N GLU A 177 -6.71 24.20 8.26
CA GLU A 177 -7.54 23.94 7.06
C GLU A 177 -6.73 23.85 5.76
N ASP A 178 -5.59 24.51 5.69
CA ASP A 178 -4.72 24.58 4.51
C ASP A 178 -3.52 23.62 4.61
N ILE A 179 -3.44 22.79 5.66
CA ILE A 179 -2.34 21.83 5.80
C ILE A 179 -2.35 20.84 4.63
N PRO A 180 -1.20 20.57 4.00
CA PRO A 180 -1.10 19.52 2.99
C PRO A 180 -1.47 18.16 3.57
N PHE A 181 -2.44 17.49 2.96
CA PHE A 181 -2.94 16.20 3.39
C PHE A 181 -2.93 15.20 2.22
N VAL A 182 -2.11 14.15 2.32
CA VAL A 182 -2.04 13.08 1.31
C VAL A 182 -2.49 11.79 1.93
N ALA A 183 -3.56 11.19 1.43
CA ALA A 183 -4.12 9.95 1.95
C ALA A 183 -3.85 8.76 1.03
N ALA A 184 -3.42 7.63 1.60
CA ALA A 184 -3.29 6.35 0.89
C ALA A 184 -4.57 5.49 0.96
N HIS A 185 -5.62 6.00 1.58
CA HIS A 185 -6.93 5.37 1.65
C HIS A 185 -8.04 6.43 1.58
N VAL A 186 -9.18 6.05 0.99
CA VAL A 186 -10.30 6.97 0.74
C VAL A 186 -10.92 7.54 2.02
N TRP A 187 -11.06 6.77 3.08
CA TRP A 187 -11.73 7.25 4.30
C TRP A 187 -11.01 8.40 5.00
N PRO A 188 -9.68 8.38 5.19
CA PRO A 188 -8.96 9.57 5.64
C PRO A 188 -9.15 10.78 4.71
N ALA A 189 -9.14 10.57 3.37
CA ALA A 189 -9.36 11.66 2.42
C ALA A 189 -10.79 12.23 2.51
N GLN A 190 -11.82 11.36 2.53
CA GLN A 190 -13.21 11.77 2.68
C GLN A 190 -13.42 12.53 4.01
N ALA A 191 -12.92 11.99 5.12
CA ALA A 191 -13.04 12.62 6.42
C ALA A 191 -12.33 13.98 6.47
N ALA A 192 -11.13 14.12 5.89
CA ALA A 192 -10.42 15.38 5.78
C ALA A 192 -11.24 16.43 5.01
N VAL A 193 -11.82 16.06 3.87
CA VAL A 193 -12.68 16.96 3.08
C VAL A 193 -13.96 17.32 3.84
N HIS A 194 -14.60 16.39 4.54
CA HIS A 194 -15.78 16.67 5.38
C HIS A 194 -15.42 17.54 6.59
N ALA A 195 -14.22 17.43 7.12
CA ALA A 195 -13.70 18.29 8.19
C ALA A 195 -13.32 19.72 7.72
N GLY A 196 -13.32 19.97 6.40
CA GLY A 196 -13.05 21.29 5.84
C GLY A 196 -11.62 21.52 5.35
N LEU A 197 -10.74 20.50 5.35
CA LEU A 197 -9.38 20.64 4.82
C LEU A 197 -9.42 20.91 3.31
N LYS A 198 -8.57 21.84 2.84
CA LYS A 198 -8.58 22.39 1.48
C LYS A 198 -7.58 21.71 0.55
N ASN A 199 -6.47 21.19 1.08
CA ASN A 199 -5.34 20.67 0.32
C ASN A 199 -5.26 19.14 0.43
N VAL A 200 -6.37 18.45 0.08
CA VAL A 200 -6.48 16.99 0.20
C VAL A 200 -6.17 16.32 -1.12
N VAL A 201 -5.18 15.43 -1.11
CA VAL A 201 -4.82 14.51 -2.19
C VAL A 201 -5.12 13.09 -1.76
N ASN A 202 -5.83 12.35 -2.58
CA ASN A 202 -6.18 10.94 -2.38
C ASN A 202 -5.37 10.06 -3.35
N ALA A 203 -4.32 9.42 -2.84
CA ALA A 203 -3.48 8.51 -3.62
C ALA A 203 -4.16 7.16 -3.77
N ILE A 204 -4.69 6.89 -4.96
CA ILE A 204 -5.44 5.66 -5.24
C ILE A 204 -4.49 4.46 -5.30
N PRO A 205 -4.70 3.42 -4.46
CA PRO A 205 -3.80 2.29 -4.36
C PRO A 205 -3.91 1.32 -5.54
N ASP A 206 -5.12 1.09 -6.04
CA ASP A 206 -5.44 0.03 -6.98
C ASP A 206 -5.43 0.50 -8.44
N ASN A 207 -4.95 -0.38 -9.32
CA ASN A 207 -4.98 -0.16 -10.77
C ASN A 207 -6.32 -0.56 -11.42
N TRP A 208 -7.35 -0.81 -10.62
CA TRP A 208 -8.70 -1.15 -11.05
C TRP A 208 -9.68 -0.05 -10.64
N PRO A 209 -10.40 0.61 -11.58
CA PRO A 209 -11.31 1.69 -11.26
C PRO A 209 -12.48 1.23 -10.39
N MET A 210 -12.53 1.73 -9.15
CA MET A 210 -13.60 1.45 -8.18
C MET A 210 -14.11 2.74 -7.54
N ALA A 211 -15.42 2.88 -7.40
CA ALA A 211 -16.01 4.03 -6.73
C ALA A 211 -15.65 4.10 -5.23
N LEU A 212 -15.27 2.96 -4.62
CA LEU A 212 -14.69 2.91 -3.28
C LEU A 212 -13.60 3.97 -3.08
N HIS A 213 -12.74 4.19 -4.07
CA HIS A 213 -11.60 5.10 -3.95
C HIS A 213 -11.91 6.59 -4.20
N LEU A 214 -13.16 6.95 -4.46
CA LEU A 214 -13.52 8.32 -4.78
C LEU A 214 -13.75 9.15 -3.52
N SER A 215 -13.17 10.36 -3.48
CA SER A 215 -13.37 11.36 -2.43
C SER A 215 -13.79 12.69 -3.10
N GLU A 216 -15.08 12.97 -3.13
CA GLU A 216 -15.60 14.23 -3.68
C GLU A 216 -14.95 15.41 -2.95
N GLY A 217 -14.32 16.31 -3.71
CA GLY A 217 -13.62 17.48 -3.20
C GLY A 217 -12.11 17.31 -2.96
N ALA A 218 -11.56 16.09 -3.11
CA ALA A 218 -10.12 15.85 -3.13
C ALA A 218 -9.57 15.80 -4.56
N ILE A 219 -8.26 16.01 -4.74
CA ILE A 219 -7.55 15.57 -5.94
C ILE A 219 -7.20 14.09 -5.80
N HIS A 220 -7.38 13.35 -6.89
CA HIS A 220 -7.02 11.94 -6.96
C HIS A 220 -5.73 11.78 -7.76
N THR A 221 -4.82 10.94 -7.26
CA THR A 221 -3.67 10.52 -8.03
C THR A 221 -3.76 9.04 -8.37
N VAL A 222 -3.31 8.66 -9.56
CA VAL A 222 -3.35 7.29 -10.07
C VAL A 222 -2.00 6.87 -10.65
N GLN A 223 -1.73 5.57 -10.57
CA GLN A 223 -0.42 5.00 -10.86
C GLN A 223 -0.18 4.66 -12.33
N THR A 224 -1.25 4.59 -13.15
CA THR A 224 -1.14 4.12 -14.54
C THR A 224 -2.07 4.89 -15.48
N PRO A 225 -1.73 4.96 -16.78
CA PRO A 225 -2.62 5.55 -17.80
C PRO A 225 -3.97 4.84 -17.88
N SER A 226 -4.01 3.51 -17.71
CA SER A 226 -5.27 2.75 -17.72
C SER A 226 -6.17 3.10 -16.55
N SER A 227 -5.60 3.30 -15.35
CA SER A 227 -6.34 3.83 -14.18
C SER A 227 -6.85 5.24 -14.45
N TYR A 228 -6.02 6.13 -15.03
CA TYR A 228 -6.43 7.49 -15.36
C TYR A 228 -7.69 7.48 -16.24
N LEU A 229 -7.66 6.76 -17.36
CA LEU A 229 -8.82 6.66 -18.26
C LEU A 229 -10.02 6.02 -17.57
N GLY A 230 -9.79 4.99 -16.75
CA GLY A 230 -10.84 4.29 -16.03
C GLY A 230 -11.55 5.16 -15.00
N TYR A 231 -10.82 5.95 -14.20
CA TYR A 231 -11.39 6.89 -13.24
C TYR A 231 -11.98 8.12 -13.94
N ARG A 232 -11.30 8.67 -14.95
CA ARG A 232 -11.82 9.81 -15.73
C ARG A 232 -13.19 9.52 -16.32
N ALA A 233 -13.40 8.30 -16.83
CA ALA A 233 -14.67 7.83 -17.39
C ALA A 233 -15.63 7.27 -16.33
N LEU A 234 -15.26 7.18 -15.06
CA LEU A 234 -16.00 6.47 -14.00
C LEU A 234 -16.44 5.07 -14.47
N ARG A 235 -15.53 4.35 -15.12
CA ARG A 235 -15.79 3.12 -15.86
C ARG A 235 -16.45 2.03 -14.99
N GLY A 236 -17.67 1.64 -15.34
CA GLY A 236 -18.41 0.55 -14.69
C GLY A 236 -18.98 0.92 -13.32
N MET A 237 -18.95 2.21 -12.93
CA MET A 237 -19.46 2.67 -11.64
C MET A 237 -20.99 2.85 -11.60
N ASP A 238 -21.62 2.97 -12.77
CA ASP A 238 -23.03 2.69 -13.00
C ASP A 238 -23.18 1.85 -14.28
N LYS A 239 -23.97 0.76 -14.21
CA LYS A 239 -24.21 -0.11 -15.37
C LYS A 239 -25.45 0.27 -16.18
N LYS A 240 -26.30 1.14 -15.62
CA LYS A 240 -27.61 1.47 -16.19
C LYS A 240 -27.65 2.83 -16.86
N HIS A 241 -26.87 3.77 -16.37
CA HIS A 241 -26.91 5.15 -16.82
C HIS A 241 -25.50 5.64 -17.18
N PRO A 242 -25.36 6.44 -18.25
CA PRO A 242 -24.12 7.11 -18.54
C PRO A 242 -23.81 8.12 -17.43
N LEU A 243 -22.55 8.10 -16.96
CA LEU A 243 -22.08 9.02 -15.94
C LEU A 243 -21.38 10.22 -16.59
N ARG A 244 -21.53 11.39 -15.96
CA ARG A 244 -20.64 12.51 -16.25
C ARG A 244 -19.23 12.13 -15.87
N PRO A 245 -18.22 12.43 -16.70
CA PRO A 245 -16.84 12.10 -16.40
C PRO A 245 -16.36 12.84 -15.14
N MET A 246 -15.43 12.24 -14.42
CA MET A 246 -14.73 12.90 -13.32
C MET A 246 -14.06 14.18 -13.83
N PRO A 247 -14.15 15.34 -13.12
CA PRO A 247 -13.51 16.58 -13.55
C PRO A 247 -12.01 16.39 -13.78
N GLU A 248 -11.46 17.09 -14.78
CA GLU A 248 -10.04 16.96 -15.16
C GLU A 248 -9.10 17.41 -14.03
N ASP A 249 -9.44 18.47 -13.35
CA ASP A 249 -8.71 19.05 -12.22
C ASP A 249 -8.77 18.22 -10.93
N SER A 250 -9.63 17.19 -10.91
CA SER A 250 -9.81 16.27 -9.77
C SER A 250 -9.01 14.98 -9.90
N LEU A 251 -8.28 14.77 -11.02
CA LEU A 251 -7.56 13.52 -11.31
C LEU A 251 -6.23 13.77 -12.02
N VAL A 252 -5.14 13.20 -11.47
CA VAL A 252 -3.79 13.35 -12.03
C VAL A 252 -3.12 11.97 -12.16
N TYR A 253 -2.55 11.68 -13.33
CA TYR A 253 -1.64 10.57 -13.49
C TYR A 253 -0.25 10.95 -12.96
N THR A 254 0.19 10.30 -11.89
CA THR A 254 1.45 10.62 -11.22
C THR A 254 2.55 9.57 -11.41
N GLY A 255 2.19 8.34 -11.71
CA GLY A 255 3.09 7.19 -11.70
C GLY A 255 2.99 6.39 -10.40
N HIS A 256 3.89 5.42 -10.25
CA HIS A 256 3.90 4.47 -9.14
C HIS A 256 4.35 5.14 -7.82
N TYR A 257 3.68 4.81 -6.71
CA TYR A 257 4.07 5.27 -5.37
C TYR A 257 5.19 4.38 -4.83
N VAL A 258 6.40 4.88 -4.92
CA VAL A 258 7.61 4.16 -4.51
C VAL A 258 8.42 5.03 -3.54
N ASP A 259 9.00 4.40 -2.55
CA ASP A 259 9.82 5.06 -1.52
C ASP A 259 11.08 5.69 -2.12
N HIS A 260 11.49 6.85 -1.58
CA HIS A 260 12.64 7.61 -2.07
C HIS A 260 13.91 6.77 -2.14
N GLU A 261 14.21 5.98 -1.10
CA GLU A 261 15.44 5.17 -1.04
C GLU A 261 15.49 4.10 -2.13
N LEU A 262 14.33 3.62 -2.62
CA LEU A 262 14.28 2.70 -3.76
C LEU A 262 14.44 3.44 -5.08
N VAL A 263 13.75 4.58 -5.25
CA VAL A 263 13.81 5.38 -6.49
C VAL A 263 15.21 5.98 -6.71
N SER A 264 15.81 6.54 -5.67
CA SER A 264 17.13 7.18 -5.75
C SER A 264 18.27 6.21 -6.02
N ASN A 265 18.09 4.92 -5.71
CA ASN A 265 19.10 3.90 -5.87
C ASN A 265 18.84 2.92 -7.03
N ILE A 266 17.88 3.18 -7.92
CA ILE A 266 17.52 2.25 -9.00
C ILE A 266 18.71 1.85 -9.86
N GLU A 267 19.53 2.81 -10.31
CA GLU A 267 20.67 2.52 -11.17
C GLU A 267 21.69 1.63 -10.47
N GLU A 268 22.03 1.94 -9.23
CA GLU A 268 23.02 1.19 -8.46
C GLU A 268 22.51 -0.21 -8.09
N ASP A 269 21.25 -0.31 -7.65
CA ASP A 269 20.64 -1.60 -7.30
C ASP A 269 20.50 -2.50 -8.56
N CYS A 270 20.15 -1.92 -9.73
CA CYS A 270 20.11 -2.66 -11.00
C CYS A 270 21.51 -3.07 -11.46
N ARG A 271 22.52 -2.19 -11.35
CA ARG A 271 23.92 -2.52 -11.66
C ARG A 271 24.39 -3.72 -10.87
N ARG A 272 24.16 -3.73 -9.54
CA ARG A 272 24.55 -4.85 -8.67
C ARG A 272 23.82 -6.15 -9.01
N ARG A 273 22.53 -6.10 -9.36
CA ARG A 273 21.76 -7.27 -9.83
C ARG A 273 22.31 -7.83 -11.13
N THR A 274 22.59 -6.96 -12.09
CA THR A 274 23.20 -7.33 -13.39
C THR A 274 24.56 -7.99 -13.19
N GLU A 275 25.44 -7.39 -12.40
CA GLU A 275 26.76 -7.97 -12.10
C GLU A 275 26.67 -9.37 -11.46
N ARG A 276 25.76 -9.57 -10.48
CA ARG A 276 25.56 -10.91 -9.88
C ARG A 276 25.02 -11.89 -10.90
N ALA A 277 24.11 -11.43 -11.79
CA ALA A 277 23.53 -12.27 -12.83
C ALA A 277 24.57 -12.74 -13.85
N GLU A 278 25.45 -11.84 -14.30
CA GLU A 278 26.50 -12.10 -15.30
C GLU A 278 27.67 -12.92 -14.74
N LYS A 279 28.07 -12.64 -13.49
CA LYS A 279 29.16 -13.36 -12.82
C LYS A 279 28.77 -14.77 -12.31
N GLY A 280 27.50 -15.16 -12.47
CA GLY A 280 26.99 -16.45 -11.98
C GLY A 280 26.95 -16.57 -10.44
N GLY A 281 26.84 -15.43 -9.73
CA GLY A 281 26.71 -15.39 -8.28
C GLY A 281 25.38 -15.98 -7.79
N PRO A 282 25.27 -16.28 -6.46
CA PRO A 282 24.05 -16.81 -5.87
C PRO A 282 22.87 -15.89 -6.13
N ARG A 283 21.77 -16.43 -6.69
CA ARG A 283 20.54 -15.69 -6.94
C ARG A 283 19.85 -15.34 -5.63
N ARG A 284 19.56 -14.07 -5.38
CA ARG A 284 18.93 -13.57 -4.16
C ARG A 284 17.42 -13.40 -4.36
N TRP A 285 16.65 -14.29 -3.82
CA TRP A 285 15.20 -14.29 -3.87
C TRP A 285 14.61 -13.64 -2.63
N LEU A 286 13.71 -12.69 -2.80
CA LEU A 286 12.88 -12.15 -1.72
C LEU A 286 11.45 -12.66 -1.89
N MET A 287 10.92 -13.37 -0.92
CA MET A 287 9.52 -13.80 -0.87
C MET A 287 8.77 -12.95 0.15
N SER A 288 7.84 -12.13 -0.32
CA SER A 288 6.97 -11.34 0.55
C SER A 288 5.66 -12.07 0.77
N VAL A 289 5.40 -12.45 2.03
CA VAL A 289 4.18 -13.12 2.44
C VAL A 289 3.15 -12.06 2.82
N GLY A 290 2.13 -11.88 1.99
CA GLY A 290 1.03 -10.95 2.23
C GLY A 290 -0.27 -11.66 2.55
N GLY A 291 -1.26 -10.89 3.08
CA GLY A 291 -2.65 -11.29 3.13
C GLY A 291 -2.94 -12.61 3.85
N ALA A 292 -2.52 -12.74 5.11
CA ALA A 292 -2.83 -13.88 5.99
C ALA A 292 -2.47 -15.28 5.43
N GLY A 293 -1.44 -15.37 4.58
CA GLY A 293 -0.93 -16.65 4.08
C GLY A 293 -1.85 -17.38 3.08
N ALA A 294 -2.67 -16.65 2.34
CA ALA A 294 -3.62 -17.24 1.39
C ALA A 294 -2.98 -18.12 0.29
N GLN A 295 -1.67 -18.02 0.10
CA GLN A 295 -0.92 -18.69 -0.98
C GLN A 295 0.11 -19.69 -0.45
N LYS A 296 -0.16 -20.29 0.72
CA LYS A 296 0.76 -21.20 1.42
C LYS A 296 1.30 -22.34 0.54
N GLU A 297 0.48 -22.91 -0.36
CA GLU A 297 0.91 -23.96 -1.27
C GLU A 297 2.00 -23.48 -2.23
N ILE A 298 1.86 -22.26 -2.76
CA ILE A 298 2.86 -21.67 -3.64
C ILE A 298 4.14 -21.37 -2.87
N PHE A 299 4.04 -20.80 -1.66
CA PHE A 299 5.21 -20.53 -0.81
C PHE A 299 6.00 -21.79 -0.48
N ARG A 300 5.29 -22.89 -0.11
CA ARG A 300 5.93 -24.21 0.10
C ARG A 300 6.62 -24.72 -1.15
N ALA A 301 5.98 -24.60 -2.31
CA ALA A 301 6.55 -25.04 -3.59
C ALA A 301 7.81 -24.24 -3.94
N VAL A 302 7.81 -22.91 -3.73
CA VAL A 302 8.97 -22.04 -3.90
C VAL A 302 10.12 -22.45 -3.00
N ILE A 303 9.88 -22.63 -1.69
CA ILE A 303 10.92 -23.02 -0.72
C ILE A 303 11.50 -24.38 -1.12
N ARG A 304 10.65 -25.38 -1.37
CA ARG A 304 11.11 -26.74 -1.78
C ARG A 304 11.92 -26.71 -3.07
N ARG A 305 11.56 -25.85 -4.01
CA ARG A 305 12.26 -25.73 -5.30
C ARG A 305 13.64 -25.05 -5.15
N LEU A 306 13.73 -24.04 -4.27
CA LEU A 306 14.99 -23.32 -4.04
C LEU A 306 15.95 -24.06 -3.10
N LEU A 307 15.45 -24.91 -2.21
CA LEU A 307 16.26 -25.55 -1.17
C LEU A 307 17.48 -26.33 -1.72
N PRO A 308 17.41 -27.11 -2.81
CA PRO A 308 18.58 -27.74 -3.43
C PRO A 308 19.59 -26.73 -3.96
N GLU A 309 19.15 -25.61 -4.50
CA GLU A 309 20.01 -24.55 -5.03
C GLU A 309 20.70 -23.78 -3.90
N ILE A 310 19.98 -23.53 -2.79
CA ILE A 310 20.50 -22.92 -1.57
C ILE A 310 21.62 -23.80 -0.95
N LYS A 311 21.38 -25.12 -0.84
CA LYS A 311 22.37 -26.08 -0.32
C LYS A 311 23.63 -26.16 -1.20
N LYS A 312 23.52 -25.87 -2.48
CA LYS A 312 24.65 -25.81 -3.42
C LYS A 312 25.31 -24.41 -3.47
N GLY A 313 24.86 -23.46 -2.66
CA GLY A 313 25.34 -22.09 -2.68
C GLY A 313 25.00 -21.28 -3.94
N ARG A 314 23.99 -21.71 -4.73
CA ARG A 314 23.56 -21.04 -5.97
C ARG A 314 22.34 -20.12 -5.80
N ALA A 315 21.68 -20.19 -4.64
CA ALA A 315 20.56 -19.32 -4.30
C ALA A 315 20.60 -18.90 -2.83
N VAL A 316 19.99 -17.77 -2.54
CA VAL A 316 19.68 -17.29 -1.19
C VAL A 316 18.19 -16.97 -1.18
N LEU A 317 17.49 -17.26 -0.09
CA LEU A 317 16.09 -16.95 0.07
C LEU A 317 15.86 -16.06 1.30
N MET A 318 15.34 -14.89 1.08
CA MET A 318 14.83 -14.00 2.12
C MET A 318 13.31 -14.10 2.17
N ILE A 319 12.73 -14.32 3.35
CA ILE A 319 11.29 -14.49 3.56
C ILE A 319 10.82 -13.42 4.53
N ASN A 320 10.06 -12.44 4.06
CA ASN A 320 9.40 -11.49 4.95
C ASN A 320 7.94 -11.90 5.15
N VAL A 321 7.60 -12.32 6.36
CA VAL A 321 6.23 -12.70 6.74
C VAL A 321 5.45 -11.55 7.39
N GLY A 322 6.06 -10.35 7.47
CA GLY A 322 5.43 -9.17 8.07
C GLY A 322 5.19 -9.35 9.57
N ASP A 323 3.95 -9.24 10.04
CA ASP A 323 3.51 -9.50 11.42
C ASP A 323 2.76 -10.85 11.55
N HIS A 324 2.93 -11.76 10.57
CA HIS A 324 2.20 -13.03 10.50
C HIS A 324 3.02 -14.21 11.05
N ASP A 325 3.37 -14.16 12.34
CA ASP A 325 4.13 -15.21 13.03
C ASP A 325 3.53 -16.62 12.86
N SER A 326 2.20 -16.74 12.93
CA SER A 326 1.51 -18.01 12.72
C SER A 326 1.76 -18.63 11.33
N VAL A 327 1.89 -17.79 10.29
CA VAL A 327 2.20 -18.26 8.92
C VAL A 327 3.62 -18.80 8.86
N TRP A 328 4.57 -18.17 9.55
CA TRP A 328 5.93 -18.63 9.65
C TRP A 328 6.02 -20.01 10.31
N HIS A 329 5.37 -20.20 11.46
CA HIS A 329 5.33 -21.48 12.15
C HIS A 329 4.76 -22.63 11.31
N GLU A 330 3.72 -22.33 10.51
CA GLU A 330 3.17 -23.30 9.56
C GLU A 330 4.17 -23.64 8.44
N LEU A 331 4.87 -22.66 7.87
CA LEU A 331 5.87 -22.88 6.82
C LEU A 331 7.03 -23.76 7.31
N ILE A 332 7.54 -23.52 8.53
CA ILE A 332 8.59 -24.36 9.15
C ILE A 332 8.10 -25.79 9.36
N LYS A 333 6.85 -25.96 9.82
CA LYS A 333 6.25 -27.28 10.02
C LYS A 333 6.14 -28.04 8.70
N ASP A 334 5.76 -27.35 7.63
CA ASP A 334 5.49 -27.94 6.32
C ASP A 334 6.75 -28.21 5.50
N VAL A 335 7.85 -27.49 5.79
CA VAL A 335 9.16 -27.64 5.13
C VAL A 335 10.28 -27.66 6.18
N PRO A 336 10.35 -28.68 7.04
CA PRO A 336 11.33 -28.75 8.15
C PRO A 336 12.78 -28.78 7.68
N GLN A 337 13.03 -29.16 6.42
CA GLN A 337 14.37 -29.25 5.83
C GLN A 337 15.06 -27.88 5.70
N MET A 338 14.33 -26.76 5.80
CA MET A 338 14.92 -25.43 5.79
C MET A 338 15.69 -25.09 7.08
N LYS A 339 15.39 -25.73 8.21
CA LYS A 339 16.02 -25.46 9.51
C LYS A 339 17.55 -25.54 9.49
N GLY A 340 18.12 -26.42 8.65
CA GLY A 340 19.58 -26.60 8.56
C GLY A 340 20.35 -25.47 7.88
N CYS A 341 19.65 -24.49 7.28
CA CYS A 341 20.27 -23.33 6.62
C CYS A 341 19.49 -22.02 6.89
N LEU A 342 18.74 -21.96 7.99
CA LEU A 342 17.86 -20.86 8.36
C LEU A 342 18.49 -19.96 9.41
N THR A 343 18.33 -18.64 9.21
CA THR A 343 18.55 -17.59 10.21
C THR A 343 17.27 -16.78 10.37
N GLU A 344 16.84 -16.55 11.59
CA GLU A 344 15.65 -15.76 11.93
C GLU A 344 16.05 -14.37 12.43
N HIS A 345 15.38 -13.33 11.92
CA HIS A 345 15.53 -11.92 12.26
C HIS A 345 14.18 -11.40 12.77
N PHE A 346 13.83 -11.75 14.01
CA PHE A 346 12.50 -11.51 14.55
C PHE A 346 12.54 -10.45 15.64
N ASP A 347 11.62 -9.49 15.55
CA ASP A 347 11.38 -8.40 16.50
C ASP A 347 12.62 -7.56 16.89
N ASP A 348 13.71 -7.68 16.13
CA ASP A 348 14.87 -6.80 16.15
C ASP A 348 15.05 -6.10 14.80
N PHE A 349 14.44 -4.93 14.65
CA PHE A 349 14.53 -4.15 13.43
C PHE A 349 15.98 -3.65 13.19
N SER A 350 16.74 -3.40 14.26
CA SER A 350 18.16 -3.00 14.15
C SER A 350 19.00 -4.14 13.57
N ASP A 351 18.70 -5.39 13.92
CA ASP A 351 19.34 -6.56 13.32
C ASP A 351 19.00 -6.67 11.83
N THR A 352 17.75 -6.49 11.47
CA THR A 352 17.32 -6.45 10.06
C THR A 352 18.08 -5.38 9.27
N MET A 353 18.24 -4.17 9.81
CA MET A 353 19.02 -3.10 9.16
C MET A 353 20.50 -3.48 9.01
N ARG A 354 21.13 -4.03 10.07
CA ARG A 354 22.53 -4.50 10.01
C ARG A 354 22.72 -5.60 8.97
N PHE A 355 21.80 -6.57 8.93
CA PHE A 355 21.81 -7.63 7.92
C PHE A 355 21.73 -7.04 6.50
N CYS A 356 20.78 -6.15 6.25
CA CYS A 356 20.62 -5.54 4.92
C CYS A 356 21.85 -4.72 4.51
N ALA A 357 22.46 -3.96 5.42
CA ALA A 357 23.67 -3.21 5.15
C ALA A 357 24.86 -4.15 4.83
N ALA A 358 25.07 -5.18 5.62
CA ALA A 358 26.12 -6.17 5.37
C ALA A 358 25.90 -6.94 4.07
N ALA A 359 24.66 -7.33 3.77
CA ALA A 359 24.28 -8.02 2.54
C ALA A 359 24.40 -7.15 1.28
N TYR A 360 24.27 -5.85 1.42
CA TYR A 360 24.40 -4.91 0.29
C TYR A 360 25.82 -4.93 -0.28
N ASP A 361 26.84 -4.94 0.58
CA ASP A 361 28.26 -4.91 0.18
C ASP A 361 28.94 -6.29 0.18
N GLY A 362 28.31 -7.29 0.80
CA GLY A 362 28.90 -8.61 1.00
C GLY A 362 28.09 -9.79 0.45
N GLY A 363 28.67 -10.97 0.62
CA GLY A 363 28.01 -12.25 0.34
C GLY A 363 27.04 -12.65 1.45
N ILE A 364 25.91 -13.22 1.07
CA ILE A 364 24.94 -13.88 1.96
C ILE A 364 24.67 -15.29 1.48
N SER A 365 24.28 -16.19 2.38
CA SER A 365 23.98 -17.59 2.06
C SER A 365 22.83 -18.11 2.93
N GLY A 366 22.14 -19.14 2.46
CA GLY A 366 21.09 -19.79 3.25
C GLY A 366 19.71 -19.17 3.08
N ILE A 367 18.90 -19.30 4.12
CA ILE A 367 17.54 -18.76 4.23
C ILE A 367 17.50 -17.77 5.39
N HIS A 368 16.96 -16.59 5.15
CA HIS A 368 16.77 -15.54 6.15
C HIS A 368 15.28 -15.21 6.27
N ALA A 369 14.72 -15.32 7.47
CA ALA A 369 13.34 -15.04 7.74
C ALA A 369 13.19 -13.78 8.60
N PHE A 370 12.22 -12.93 8.23
CA PHE A 370 11.95 -11.66 8.89
C PHE A 370 10.49 -11.62 9.35
N CYS A 371 10.29 -11.32 10.64
CA CYS A 371 8.98 -11.15 11.26
C CYS A 371 9.08 -10.07 12.33
N HIS A 372 8.17 -9.07 12.27
CA HIS A 372 8.16 -7.98 13.24
C HIS A 372 6.73 -7.71 13.69
N SER A 373 6.51 -7.65 14.99
CA SER A 373 5.23 -7.29 15.60
C SER A 373 4.89 -5.80 15.40
N ASP A 374 5.91 -4.94 15.33
CA ASP A 374 5.74 -3.54 14.93
C ASP A 374 5.46 -3.44 13.43
N ILE A 375 4.31 -2.82 13.09
CA ILE A 375 3.85 -2.73 11.70
C ILE A 375 4.78 -1.90 10.81
N PHE A 376 5.44 -0.87 11.35
CA PHE A 376 6.38 -0.07 10.57
C PHE A 376 7.62 -0.89 10.23
N ALA A 377 8.16 -1.62 11.19
CA ALA A 377 9.27 -2.55 10.97
C ALA A 377 8.89 -3.65 9.97
N ALA A 378 7.71 -4.27 10.15
CA ALA A 378 7.20 -5.33 9.27
C ALA A 378 7.11 -4.90 7.80
N VAL A 379 6.60 -3.69 7.54
CA VAL A 379 6.44 -3.16 6.18
C VAL A 379 7.77 -2.65 5.62
N TYR A 380 8.52 -1.86 6.41
CA TYR A 380 9.76 -1.22 5.94
C TYR A 380 10.90 -2.23 5.72
N SER A 381 10.92 -3.36 6.44
CA SER A 381 11.86 -4.46 6.16
C SER A 381 11.79 -4.93 4.71
N THR A 382 10.61 -4.95 4.08
CA THR A 382 10.49 -5.30 2.65
C THR A 382 11.27 -4.33 1.76
N ASN A 383 11.25 -3.03 2.07
CA ASN A 383 11.97 -2.00 1.29
C ASN A 383 13.48 -2.23 1.36
N LEU A 384 14.00 -2.46 2.58
CA LEU A 384 15.42 -2.76 2.79
C LEU A 384 15.84 -4.04 2.04
N LEU A 385 15.02 -5.07 2.14
CA LEU A 385 15.27 -6.37 1.49
C LEU A 385 15.18 -6.29 -0.04
N MET A 386 14.29 -5.46 -0.60
CA MET A 386 14.21 -5.26 -2.05
C MET A 386 15.51 -4.71 -2.64
N ARG A 387 16.25 -3.89 -1.92
CA ARG A 387 17.51 -3.33 -2.39
C ARG A 387 18.63 -4.37 -2.54
N ILE A 388 18.61 -5.43 -1.75
CA ILE A 388 19.59 -6.51 -1.77
C ILE A 388 19.15 -7.75 -2.53
N ALA A 389 17.87 -7.84 -2.91
CA ALA A 389 17.29 -8.93 -3.68
C ALA A 389 17.54 -8.78 -5.19
N ASP A 390 17.67 -9.89 -5.90
CA ASP A 390 17.68 -9.95 -7.36
C ASP A 390 16.27 -10.06 -7.92
N VAL A 391 15.40 -10.83 -7.26
CA VAL A 391 14.01 -11.06 -7.68
C VAL A 391 13.09 -11.08 -6.47
N LEU A 392 11.99 -10.34 -6.58
CA LEU A 392 10.89 -10.36 -5.63
C LEU A 392 9.82 -11.36 -6.09
N ILE A 393 9.43 -12.27 -5.20
CA ILE A 393 8.29 -13.17 -5.38
C ILE A 393 7.11 -12.57 -4.62
N THR A 394 6.08 -12.15 -5.34
CA THR A 394 4.92 -11.47 -4.77
C THR A 394 3.64 -11.73 -5.55
N LYS A 395 2.49 -11.61 -4.89
CA LYS A 395 1.22 -11.49 -5.58
C LYS A 395 1.11 -10.10 -6.25
N PRO A 396 0.26 -9.93 -7.27
CA PRO A 396 0.16 -8.67 -8.02
C PRO A 396 -0.67 -7.60 -7.27
N SER A 397 -0.21 -7.21 -6.08
CA SER A 397 -0.74 -6.10 -5.28
C SER A 397 0.12 -4.85 -5.43
N GLU A 398 0.23 -4.04 -4.37
CA GLU A 398 1.05 -2.82 -4.32
C GLU A 398 2.51 -3.05 -4.68
N LEU A 399 3.07 -4.23 -4.35
CA LEU A 399 4.46 -4.56 -4.67
C LEU A 399 4.72 -4.77 -6.18
N SER A 400 3.68 -4.95 -6.99
CA SER A 400 3.83 -5.02 -8.45
C SER A 400 4.33 -3.72 -9.08
N PHE A 401 4.24 -2.61 -8.37
CA PHE A 401 4.65 -1.28 -8.84
C PHE A 401 6.07 -0.87 -8.44
N TYR A 402 6.78 -1.72 -7.69
CA TYR A 402 8.12 -1.41 -7.18
C TYR A 402 9.24 -1.73 -8.20
N PRO A 403 10.36 -0.97 -8.19
CA PRO A 403 11.46 -1.11 -9.16
C PRO A 403 12.42 -2.26 -8.79
N VAL A 404 11.90 -3.47 -8.81
CA VAL A 404 12.68 -4.69 -8.58
C VAL A 404 12.20 -5.76 -9.56
N PRO A 405 13.07 -6.60 -10.16
CA PRO A 405 12.63 -7.73 -10.96
C PRO A 405 11.67 -8.62 -10.19
N LYS A 406 10.54 -9.01 -10.80
CA LYS A 406 9.45 -9.69 -10.08
C LYS A 406 9.03 -11.00 -10.73
N LEU A 407 8.82 -12.01 -9.89
CA LEU A 407 8.05 -13.20 -10.22
C LEU A 407 6.66 -13.04 -9.61
N MET A 408 5.65 -12.84 -10.47
CA MET A 408 4.27 -12.67 -10.06
C MET A 408 3.61 -14.02 -9.81
N ILE A 409 3.19 -14.25 -8.56
CA ILE A 409 2.41 -15.44 -8.20
C ILE A 409 0.92 -15.16 -8.27
N LYS A 410 0.10 -16.19 -8.09
CA LYS A 410 -1.35 -16.13 -8.18
C LYS A 410 -1.94 -14.99 -7.32
N ARG A 411 -2.82 -14.20 -7.92
CA ARG A 411 -3.61 -13.17 -7.25
C ARG A 411 -4.60 -13.76 -6.23
N VAL A 412 -5.04 -12.93 -5.31
CA VAL A 412 -6.11 -13.25 -4.36
C VAL A 412 -7.46 -12.68 -4.84
N GLY A 413 -7.46 -11.44 -5.32
CA GLY A 413 -8.65 -10.77 -5.84
C GLY A 413 -8.58 -10.50 -7.34
N GLY A 414 -9.73 -10.49 -8.03
CA GLY A 414 -9.80 -10.24 -9.48
C GLY A 414 -9.23 -8.88 -9.91
N HIS A 415 -9.36 -7.87 -9.08
CA HIS A 415 -8.82 -6.52 -9.31
C HIS A 415 -7.29 -6.48 -9.37
N GLU A 416 -6.60 -7.39 -8.69
CA GLU A 416 -5.13 -7.47 -8.68
C GLU A 416 -4.53 -7.85 -10.04
N ALA A 417 -5.33 -8.42 -10.99
CA ALA A 417 -4.86 -8.78 -12.32
C ALA A 417 -4.15 -7.64 -13.06
N TRP A 418 -4.63 -6.40 -12.87
CA TRP A 418 -4.06 -5.22 -13.50
C TRP A 418 -2.67 -4.85 -12.98
N GLY A 419 -2.32 -5.27 -11.76
CA GLY A 419 -0.96 -5.14 -11.25
C GLY A 419 0.03 -6.04 -11.99
N ALA A 420 -0.33 -7.31 -12.22
CA ALA A 420 0.49 -8.24 -12.99
C ALA A 420 0.65 -7.81 -14.45
N ILE A 421 -0.45 -7.42 -15.11
CA ILE A 421 -0.43 -6.90 -16.48
C ILE A 421 0.50 -5.68 -16.56
N ARG A 422 0.38 -4.72 -15.63
CA ARG A 422 1.23 -3.52 -15.61
C ARG A 422 2.70 -3.86 -15.47
N SER A 423 3.06 -4.76 -14.56
CA SER A 423 4.46 -5.16 -14.37
C SER A 423 5.03 -5.89 -15.58
N ALA A 424 4.25 -6.75 -16.22
CA ALA A 424 4.66 -7.43 -17.47
C ALA A 424 4.86 -6.44 -18.62
N GLU A 425 3.98 -5.45 -18.78
CA GLU A 425 4.06 -4.41 -19.83
C GLU A 425 5.19 -3.40 -19.59
N VAL A 426 5.49 -3.06 -18.33
CA VAL A 426 6.71 -2.29 -17.98
C VAL A 426 7.97 -3.12 -18.21
N GLY A 427 7.85 -4.45 -18.18
CA GLY A 427 8.93 -5.39 -18.39
C GLY A 427 9.83 -5.57 -17.16
N ASP A 428 9.33 -5.25 -15.96
CA ASP A 428 10.04 -5.42 -14.70
C ASP A 428 9.54 -6.65 -13.90
N GLY A 429 8.56 -7.40 -14.42
CA GLY A 429 8.02 -8.60 -13.83
C GLY A 429 7.49 -9.60 -14.86
N THR A 430 7.22 -10.81 -14.38
CA THR A 430 6.59 -11.85 -15.19
C THR A 430 5.09 -11.59 -15.34
N TYR A 431 4.44 -12.28 -16.27
CA TYR A 431 3.00 -12.48 -16.19
C TYR A 431 2.66 -13.27 -14.91
N GLU A 432 1.37 -13.25 -14.52
CA GLU A 432 0.89 -13.98 -13.35
C GLU A 432 1.02 -15.50 -13.53
N CYS A 433 1.73 -16.16 -12.61
CA CYS A 433 1.81 -17.61 -12.52
C CYS A 433 0.65 -18.10 -11.63
N ALA A 434 -0.40 -18.64 -12.25
CA ALA A 434 -1.66 -18.98 -11.58
C ALA A 434 -1.61 -20.25 -10.72
N SER A 435 -0.53 -21.02 -10.79
CA SER A 435 -0.36 -22.27 -10.06
C SER A 435 1.06 -22.44 -9.49
N ALA A 436 1.21 -23.38 -8.54
CA ALA A 436 2.52 -23.74 -8.00
C ALA A 436 3.45 -24.34 -9.09
N ALA A 437 2.88 -25.06 -10.07
CA ALA A 437 3.63 -25.62 -11.18
C ALA A 437 4.20 -24.53 -12.10
N GLU A 438 3.37 -23.56 -12.52
CA GLU A 438 3.80 -22.41 -13.32
C GLU A 438 4.82 -21.54 -12.57
N THR A 439 4.57 -21.27 -11.27
CA THR A 439 5.52 -20.55 -10.42
C THR A 439 6.85 -21.28 -10.37
N GLY A 440 6.86 -22.61 -10.19
CA GLY A 440 8.08 -23.42 -10.15
C GLY A 440 8.83 -23.45 -11.48
N ALA A 441 8.13 -23.48 -12.62
CA ALA A 441 8.73 -23.42 -13.94
C ALA A 441 9.39 -22.05 -14.19
N MET A 442 8.68 -20.95 -13.91
CA MET A 442 9.18 -19.58 -14.05
C MET A 442 10.35 -19.31 -13.10
N LEU A 443 10.28 -19.77 -11.85
CA LEU A 443 11.37 -19.67 -10.89
C LEU A 443 12.62 -20.36 -11.41
N SER A 444 12.47 -21.58 -11.97
CA SER A 444 13.62 -22.33 -12.53
C SER A 444 14.20 -21.65 -13.76
N LEU A 445 13.35 -21.06 -14.60
CA LEU A 445 13.78 -20.29 -15.75
C LEU A 445 14.67 -19.12 -15.31
N ILE A 446 14.20 -18.28 -14.37
CA ILE A 446 14.93 -17.11 -13.88
C ILE A 446 16.20 -17.54 -13.07
N GLN A 447 16.11 -18.63 -12.30
CA GLN A 447 17.26 -19.15 -11.54
C GLN A 447 18.43 -19.51 -12.46
N ASN A 448 18.14 -20.09 -13.62
CA ASN A 448 19.14 -20.64 -14.52
C ASN A 448 19.57 -19.67 -15.64
N ASN A 449 18.84 -18.56 -15.86
CA ASN A 449 19.07 -17.63 -16.95
C ASN A 449 19.18 -16.19 -16.42
N GLY A 450 20.41 -15.69 -16.27
CA GLY A 450 20.69 -14.36 -15.72
C GLY A 450 20.26 -13.21 -16.64
N ASP A 451 20.21 -13.44 -17.95
CA ASP A 451 19.79 -12.48 -18.97
C ASP A 451 18.39 -11.92 -18.73
N ILE A 452 17.50 -12.72 -18.17
CA ILE A 452 16.13 -12.27 -17.80
C ILE A 452 16.18 -11.15 -16.77
N ILE A 453 17.05 -11.27 -15.76
CA ILE A 453 17.21 -10.22 -14.72
C ILE A 453 17.86 -8.98 -15.31
N VAL A 454 18.88 -9.16 -16.15
CA VAL A 454 19.52 -8.05 -16.88
C VAL A 454 18.47 -7.28 -17.66
N LYS A 455 17.63 -7.98 -18.42
CA LYS A 455 16.57 -7.34 -19.21
C LYS A 455 15.53 -6.62 -18.34
N MET A 456 15.10 -7.21 -17.24
CA MET A 456 14.20 -6.55 -16.30
C MET A 456 14.84 -5.29 -15.67
N CYS A 457 16.13 -5.32 -15.35
CA CYS A 457 16.87 -4.17 -14.84
C CYS A 457 16.98 -3.03 -15.86
N GLU A 458 17.23 -3.34 -17.13
CA GLU A 458 17.21 -2.36 -18.23
C GLU A 458 15.84 -1.66 -18.32
N ASN A 459 14.76 -2.43 -18.25
CA ASN A 459 13.40 -1.91 -18.30
C ASN A 459 13.07 -1.03 -17.07
N ILE A 460 13.54 -1.42 -15.87
CA ILE A 460 13.40 -0.61 -14.64
C ILE A 460 14.10 0.74 -14.80
N ILE A 461 15.33 0.76 -15.34
CA ILE A 461 16.07 2.00 -15.56
C ILE A 461 15.35 2.88 -16.61
N ALA A 462 14.84 2.28 -17.68
CA ALA A 462 14.05 2.99 -18.70
C ALA A 462 12.76 3.59 -18.10
N ALA A 463 12.06 2.83 -17.26
CA ALA A 463 10.87 3.27 -16.56
C ALA A 463 11.15 4.42 -15.58
N LYS A 464 12.29 4.41 -14.87
CA LYS A 464 12.75 5.53 -14.03
C LYS A 464 12.94 6.79 -14.89
N LYS A 465 13.66 6.69 -16.00
CA LYS A 465 13.89 7.83 -16.92
C LYS A 465 12.59 8.40 -17.47
N ALA A 466 11.56 7.58 -17.62
CA ALA A 466 10.22 8.00 -18.05
C ALA A 466 9.36 8.57 -16.90
N GLY A 467 9.87 8.67 -15.67
CA GLY A 467 9.16 9.19 -14.51
C GLY A 467 8.04 8.28 -13.96
N ILE A 468 8.09 6.98 -14.29
CA ILE A 468 7.06 6.01 -13.88
C ILE A 468 7.06 5.82 -12.35
N TYR A 469 8.19 5.94 -11.69
CA TYR A 469 8.32 5.76 -10.23
C TYR A 469 8.23 7.06 -9.41
N ASP A 470 7.83 8.18 -10.03
CA ASP A 470 7.78 9.49 -9.36
C ASP A 470 6.44 9.76 -8.65
N GLY A 471 5.54 8.79 -8.60
CA GLY A 471 4.17 8.98 -8.14
C GLY A 471 4.04 9.52 -6.72
N ALA A 472 4.90 9.07 -5.80
CA ALA A 472 4.88 9.54 -4.42
C ALA A 472 5.29 11.02 -4.32
N TYR A 473 6.33 11.46 -5.04
CA TYR A 473 6.78 12.86 -5.07
C TYR A 473 5.69 13.76 -5.64
N LYS A 474 5.14 13.40 -6.82
CA LYS A 474 4.08 14.19 -7.47
C LYS A 474 2.81 14.30 -6.63
N ALA A 475 2.45 13.24 -5.88
CA ALA A 475 1.31 13.29 -4.98
C ALA A 475 1.55 14.27 -3.81
N VAL A 476 2.75 14.30 -3.25
CA VAL A 476 3.14 15.26 -2.22
C VAL A 476 3.18 16.68 -2.79
N GLU A 477 3.82 16.89 -3.94
CA GLU A 477 3.87 18.19 -4.62
C GLU A 477 2.49 18.79 -4.87
N LEU A 478 1.53 17.98 -5.31
CA LEU A 478 0.14 18.41 -5.52
C LEU A 478 -0.53 18.92 -4.24
N ALA A 479 -0.21 18.34 -3.09
CA ALA A 479 -0.77 18.78 -1.82
C ALA A 479 -0.10 20.07 -1.34
N VAL A 480 1.25 20.16 -1.42
CA VAL A 480 2.02 21.32 -0.93
C VAL A 480 1.87 22.55 -1.82
N SER A 481 1.79 22.38 -3.15
CA SER A 481 1.67 23.50 -4.09
C SER A 481 0.36 24.29 -3.96
N ARG A 482 -0.64 23.71 -3.30
CA ARG A 482 -1.94 24.36 -3.02
C ARG A 482 -1.95 25.17 -1.73
N LYS A 483 -0.97 25.00 -0.86
CA LYS A 483 -0.79 25.84 0.31
C LYS A 483 -0.46 27.25 -0.19
N LYS A 484 -1.30 28.25 0.13
CA LYS A 484 -0.97 29.65 -0.19
C LYS A 484 0.32 30.00 0.52
N PRO A 485 1.30 30.63 -0.15
CA PRO A 485 2.45 31.16 0.55
C PRO A 485 1.94 32.14 1.61
N ASN A 486 2.38 31.97 2.86
CA ASN A 486 2.14 32.98 3.88
C ASN A 486 2.66 34.31 3.33
N SER A 487 1.83 35.36 3.36
CA SER A 487 2.24 36.69 2.97
C SER A 487 3.53 37.01 3.73
N PRO A 488 4.58 37.55 3.08
CA PRO A 488 5.81 37.89 3.77
C PRO A 488 5.47 38.79 4.95
N VAL A 489 5.90 38.37 6.14
CA VAL A 489 5.88 39.26 7.30
C VAL A 489 6.61 40.54 6.86
N GLN A 490 5.87 41.63 6.76
CA GLN A 490 6.45 42.95 6.51
C GLN A 490 7.45 43.19 7.65
N ALA A 491 8.72 43.28 7.27
CA ALA A 491 9.81 43.65 8.17
C ALA A 491 9.73 45.14 8.59
#